data_a95a1be797b24004867559893c1eb45a
#
_entry.id   a95a1be797b24004867559893c1eb45a
#
_cell.length_a   1.000
_cell.length_b   1.000
_cell.length_c   1.000
_cell.angle_alpha   90.00
_cell.angle_beta   90.00
_cell.angle_gamma   90.00
#
_symmetry.space_group_name_H-M   'P 1'
#
loop_
_entity.id
_entity.type
_entity.pdbx_description
1 polymer ?
#
loop_
_entity_poly.entity_id
_entity_poly.type
_entity_poly.pdbx_seq_one_letter_code
_entity_poly.pdbx_strand_id
1 'polypeptide(L)'
;MFQKITLLLLLLAIVSCKNSEATEKDQIKTANWLLGKWSTKTADGDLSENWKQLNDSTFQAECFFIKGKDTLHFESIILQQKGEDLFYNATVKGQNENKAVAFKLTTKTQKQLVFENPKHDYPQKITYTLINKDSLVAAISGVQLGKPSSEKFGMKKDSIAK
;
A
#
# COMPACT_ATOMS: atom_id res chain seq x y z
N MET A 1 73.64 12.82 35.54
CA MET A 1 72.43 12.25 36.11
C MET A 1 71.29 12.69 35.22
N PHE A 2 70.94 11.89 34.18
CA PHE A 2 69.92 12.26 33.17
C PHE A 2 68.64 11.57 33.51
N GLN A 3 67.63 12.39 33.79
CA GLN A 3 66.25 11.96 34.12
C GLN A 3 65.51 11.71 32.83
N LYS A 4 65.19 10.44 32.55
CA LYS A 4 64.39 10.04 31.36
C LYS A 4 62.90 10.32 31.67
N ILE A 5 62.34 11.32 31.00
CA ILE A 5 60.90 11.60 31.01
C ILE A 5 60.25 10.66 29.98
N THR A 6 59.57 9.64 30.47
CA THR A 6 58.80 8.74 29.64
C THR A 6 57.43 9.40 29.38
N LEU A 7 57.21 9.90 28.14
CA LEU A 7 55.93 10.45 27.68
C LEU A 7 54.97 9.31 27.33
N LEU A 8 54.03 9.05 28.22
CA LEU A 8 52.95 8.09 28.00
C LEU A 8 51.88 8.71 27.11
N LEU A 9 51.92 8.39 25.81
CA LEU A 9 50.89 8.75 24.84
C LEU A 9 49.64 7.91 25.09
N LEU A 10 48.61 8.51 25.77
CA LEU A 10 47.31 7.89 25.96
C LEU A 10 46.52 8.01 24.65
N LEU A 11 46.48 6.92 23.88
CA LEU A 11 45.71 6.82 22.63
C LEU A 11 44.24 6.66 23.01
N LEU A 12 43.49 7.76 23.03
CA LEU A 12 42.01 7.75 23.14
C LEU A 12 41.44 7.21 21.81
N ALA A 13 41.15 5.91 21.77
CA ALA A 13 40.33 5.32 20.71
C ALA A 13 38.91 5.79 20.93
N ILE A 14 38.50 6.82 20.22
CA ILE A 14 37.09 7.19 20.05
C ILE A 14 36.43 6.09 19.20
N VAL A 15 35.86 5.10 19.89
CA VAL A 15 34.91 4.17 19.25
C VAL A 15 33.68 4.99 18.90
N SER A 16 33.67 5.58 17.69
CA SER A 16 32.47 6.13 17.09
C SER A 16 31.56 4.95 16.81
N CYS A 17 30.66 4.64 17.75
CA CYS A 17 29.46 3.87 17.44
C CYS A 17 28.68 4.68 16.39
N LYS A 18 28.92 4.37 15.11
CA LYS A 18 27.92 4.64 14.09
C LYS A 18 26.72 3.76 14.47
N ASN A 19 25.75 4.32 15.18
CA ASN A 19 24.39 3.83 15.11
C ASN A 19 24.00 3.96 13.64
N SER A 20 24.18 2.87 12.89
CA SER A 20 23.41 2.66 11.69
C SER A 20 21.99 2.41 12.18
N GLU A 21 21.24 3.49 12.46
CA GLU A 21 19.80 3.45 12.31
C GLU A 21 19.62 3.00 10.86
N ALA A 22 19.32 1.71 10.68
CA ALA A 22 18.84 1.21 9.42
C ALA A 22 17.61 2.07 9.13
N THR A 23 17.75 3.02 8.21
CA THR A 23 16.64 3.88 7.78
C THR A 23 15.58 2.92 7.29
N GLU A 24 14.56 2.76 8.11
CA GLU A 24 13.41 1.92 7.81
C GLU A 24 12.94 2.29 6.40
N LYS A 25 13.02 1.31 5.50
CA LYS A 25 12.81 1.57 4.08
C LYS A 25 11.38 2.04 3.92
N ASP A 26 11.19 3.29 3.52
CA ASP A 26 9.90 3.96 3.43
C ASP A 26 9.03 3.33 2.33
N GLN A 27 8.38 2.22 2.70
CA GLN A 27 7.58 1.40 1.77
C GLN A 27 6.30 2.13 1.35
N ILE A 28 5.70 2.91 2.25
CA ILE A 28 4.44 3.61 1.98
C ILE A 28 4.59 4.64 0.85
N LYS A 29 5.76 5.28 0.72
CA LYS A 29 6.03 6.25 -0.34
C LYS A 29 5.97 5.64 -1.73
N THR A 30 6.18 4.33 -1.87
CA THR A 30 6.06 3.65 -3.16
C THR A 30 4.62 3.67 -3.68
N ALA A 31 3.64 3.93 -2.79
CA ALA A 31 2.22 4.00 -3.09
C ALA A 31 1.70 5.46 -3.26
N ASN A 32 2.57 6.49 -3.21
CA ASN A 32 2.15 7.90 -3.30
C ASN A 32 1.31 8.21 -4.54
N TRP A 33 1.54 7.50 -5.63
CA TRP A 33 0.80 7.69 -6.87
C TRP A 33 -0.66 7.23 -6.77
N LEU A 34 -1.05 6.43 -5.76
CA LEU A 34 -2.45 6.09 -5.48
C LEU A 34 -3.24 7.30 -4.97
N LEU A 35 -2.60 8.27 -4.29
CA LEU A 35 -3.29 9.38 -3.64
C LEU A 35 -4.14 10.20 -4.62
N GLY A 36 -5.38 10.51 -4.19
CA GLY A 36 -6.39 11.24 -4.95
C GLY A 36 -7.62 10.39 -5.24
N LYS A 37 -8.49 10.91 -6.09
CA LYS A 37 -9.71 10.22 -6.52
C LYS A 37 -9.50 9.55 -7.85
N TRP A 38 -9.97 8.31 -7.95
CA TRP A 38 -9.94 7.49 -9.14
C TRP A 38 -11.33 6.96 -9.42
N SER A 39 -11.77 6.99 -10.66
CA SER A 39 -13.09 6.51 -11.02
C SER A 39 -13.14 5.85 -12.38
N THR A 40 -14.15 5.02 -12.60
CA THR A 40 -14.53 4.47 -13.89
C THR A 40 -16.03 4.29 -13.95
N LYS A 41 -16.60 4.52 -15.12
CA LYS A 41 -18.01 4.29 -15.42
C LYS A 41 -18.14 3.10 -16.35
N THR A 42 -18.99 2.17 -15.98
CA THR A 42 -19.29 0.98 -16.77
C THR A 42 -20.81 0.85 -16.97
N ALA A 43 -21.24 -0.05 -17.84
CA ALA A 43 -22.67 -0.37 -17.99
C ALA A 43 -23.28 -0.98 -16.72
N ASP A 44 -22.44 -1.60 -15.88
CA ASP A 44 -22.86 -2.29 -14.66
C ASP A 44 -22.90 -1.36 -13.43
N GLY A 45 -22.22 -0.21 -13.50
CA GLY A 45 -22.15 0.76 -12.41
C GLY A 45 -20.88 1.61 -12.44
N ASP A 46 -20.81 2.54 -11.51
CA ASP A 46 -19.70 3.48 -11.32
C ASP A 46 -18.83 3.00 -10.16
N LEU A 47 -17.55 2.71 -10.43
CA LEU A 47 -16.54 2.39 -9.43
C LEU A 47 -15.72 3.64 -9.11
N SER A 48 -15.49 3.88 -7.83
CA SER A 48 -14.61 4.98 -7.39
C SER A 48 -13.80 4.59 -6.16
N GLU A 49 -12.57 5.10 -6.11
CA GLU A 49 -11.68 5.03 -4.94
C GLU A 49 -11.17 6.42 -4.58
N ASN A 50 -11.20 6.75 -3.30
CA ASN A 50 -10.70 8.03 -2.80
C ASN A 50 -9.59 7.82 -1.79
N TRP A 51 -8.35 7.93 -2.24
CA TRP A 51 -7.14 7.70 -1.45
C TRP A 51 -6.65 8.98 -0.77
N LYS A 52 -6.42 8.93 0.55
CA LYS A 52 -5.91 10.02 1.38
C LYS A 52 -4.74 9.53 2.22
N GLN A 53 -3.77 10.39 2.43
CA GLN A 53 -2.72 10.16 3.44
C GLN A 53 -3.28 10.52 4.82
N LEU A 54 -3.19 9.60 5.78
CA LEU A 54 -3.53 9.85 7.18
C LEU A 54 -2.32 10.31 7.99
N ASN A 55 -1.16 9.68 7.75
CA ASN A 55 0.13 10.01 8.36
C ASN A 55 1.27 9.44 7.50
N ASP A 56 2.52 9.53 7.99
CA ASP A 56 3.71 9.12 7.24
C ASP A 56 3.81 7.62 6.96
N SER A 57 3.04 6.80 7.65
CA SER A 57 3.04 5.32 7.50
C SER A 57 1.70 4.74 7.07
N THR A 58 0.67 5.59 6.82
CA THR A 58 -0.68 5.10 6.62
C THR A 58 -1.44 5.93 5.58
N PHE A 59 -1.98 5.25 4.56
CA PHE A 59 -2.99 5.81 3.65
C PHE A 59 -4.32 5.12 3.90
N GLN A 60 -5.40 5.83 3.61
CA GLN A 60 -6.78 5.32 3.66
C GLN A 60 -7.44 5.51 2.31
N ALA A 61 -8.27 4.55 1.92
CA ALA A 61 -9.20 4.74 0.82
C ALA A 61 -10.61 4.29 1.21
N GLU A 62 -11.56 4.87 0.50
CA GLU A 62 -12.95 4.42 0.45
C GLU A 62 -13.25 4.02 -0.99
N CYS A 63 -13.70 2.79 -1.19
CA CYS A 63 -14.08 2.23 -2.48
C CYS A 63 -15.61 2.05 -2.53
N PHE A 64 -16.22 2.56 -3.58
CA PHE A 64 -17.66 2.46 -3.83
C PHE A 64 -17.92 1.88 -5.21
N PHE A 65 -18.88 0.97 -5.31
CA PHE A 65 -19.51 0.58 -6.56
C PHE A 65 -21.00 0.92 -6.50
N ILE A 66 -21.41 1.83 -7.36
CA ILE A 66 -22.75 2.44 -7.34
C ILE A 66 -23.45 2.15 -8.68
N LYS A 67 -24.68 1.65 -8.61
CA LYS A 67 -25.57 1.47 -9.78
C LYS A 67 -26.85 2.28 -9.59
N GLY A 68 -26.98 3.33 -10.41
CA GLY A 68 -28.11 4.27 -10.27
C GLY A 68 -28.04 5.02 -8.94
N LYS A 69 -28.95 4.70 -8.00
CA LYS A 69 -28.97 5.28 -6.64
C LYS A 69 -28.48 4.32 -5.56
N ASP A 70 -28.19 3.08 -5.94
CA ASP A 70 -27.87 2.01 -4.98
C ASP A 70 -26.35 1.83 -4.88
N THR A 71 -25.84 1.82 -3.64
CA THR A 71 -24.46 1.41 -3.35
C THR A 71 -24.44 -0.11 -3.24
N LEU A 72 -23.92 -0.77 -4.27
CA LEU A 72 -23.84 -2.23 -4.34
C LEU A 72 -22.67 -2.78 -3.56
N HIS A 73 -21.58 -2.00 -3.44
CA HIS A 73 -20.39 -2.37 -2.69
C HIS A 73 -19.79 -1.15 -2.01
N PHE A 74 -19.34 -1.34 -0.78
CA PHE A 74 -18.55 -0.38 -0.02
C PHE A 74 -17.43 -1.10 0.71
N GLU A 75 -16.23 -0.59 0.53
CA GLU A 75 -15.02 -1.08 1.19
C GLU A 75 -14.23 0.09 1.76
N SER A 76 -13.74 -0.07 2.98
CA SER A 76 -12.74 0.80 3.60
C SER A 76 -11.38 0.10 3.55
N ILE A 77 -10.37 0.80 3.06
CA ILE A 77 -9.02 0.28 2.87
C ILE A 77 -8.06 1.08 3.73
N ILE A 78 -7.21 0.37 4.48
CA ILE A 78 -6.07 0.95 5.19
C ILE A 78 -4.79 0.34 4.62
N LEU A 79 -4.02 1.14 3.92
CA LEU A 79 -2.67 0.78 3.48
C LEU A 79 -1.70 1.25 4.56
N GLN A 80 -1.07 0.30 5.27
CA GLN A 80 -0.26 0.58 6.45
C GLN A 80 1.12 -0.06 6.37
N GLN A 81 2.15 0.74 6.59
CA GLN A 81 3.50 0.25 6.80
C GLN A 81 3.68 -0.17 8.26
N LYS A 82 4.27 -1.36 8.47
CA LYS A 82 4.69 -1.89 9.79
C LYS A 82 6.10 -2.44 9.63
N GLY A 83 7.09 -1.72 10.14
CA GLY A 83 8.48 -2.03 9.88
C GLY A 83 8.79 -1.97 8.39
N GLU A 84 9.39 -3.00 7.85
CA GLU A 84 9.71 -3.10 6.42
C GLU A 84 8.54 -3.61 5.55
N ASP A 85 7.42 -3.98 6.15
CA ASP A 85 6.27 -4.55 5.47
C ASP A 85 5.18 -3.50 5.20
N LEU A 86 4.51 -3.61 4.06
CA LEU A 86 3.33 -2.82 3.70
C LEU A 86 2.12 -3.74 3.57
N PHE A 87 1.04 -3.40 4.27
CA PHE A 87 -0.19 -4.17 4.32
C PHE A 87 -1.35 -3.38 3.74
N TYR A 88 -2.11 -4.02 2.87
CA TYR A 88 -3.42 -3.58 2.39
C TYR A 88 -4.48 -4.29 3.24
N ASN A 89 -5.18 -3.53 4.09
CA ASN A 89 -6.19 -4.04 4.98
C ASN A 89 -7.57 -3.62 4.47
N ALA A 90 -8.34 -4.56 3.96
CA ALA A 90 -9.65 -4.37 3.36
C ALA A 90 -10.76 -4.69 4.35
N THR A 91 -11.71 -3.79 4.54
CA THR A 91 -12.92 -4.03 5.34
C THR A 91 -14.14 -3.82 4.46
N VAL A 92 -14.84 -4.91 4.12
CA VAL A 92 -16.07 -4.87 3.33
C VAL A 92 -17.27 -4.95 4.27
N LYS A 93 -18.21 -4.02 4.13
CA LYS A 93 -19.43 -3.98 4.93
C LYS A 93 -20.24 -5.26 4.76
N GLY A 94 -20.55 -5.92 5.87
CA GLY A 94 -21.35 -7.16 5.88
C GLY A 94 -20.57 -8.43 5.55
N GLN A 95 -19.26 -8.36 5.33
CA GLN A 95 -18.38 -9.52 5.14
C GLN A 95 -17.40 -9.66 6.30
N ASN A 96 -16.92 -10.90 6.56
CA ASN A 96 -15.91 -11.21 7.58
C ASN A 96 -16.23 -10.61 8.97
N GLU A 97 -17.51 -10.53 9.36
CA GLU A 97 -17.95 -9.89 10.60
C GLU A 97 -17.52 -8.41 10.70
N ASN A 98 -17.40 -7.71 9.57
CA ASN A 98 -16.83 -6.37 9.43
C ASN A 98 -15.36 -6.26 9.92
N LYS A 99 -14.63 -7.36 9.97
CA LYS A 99 -13.20 -7.39 10.29
C LYS A 99 -12.37 -7.19 9.03
N ALA A 100 -11.24 -6.49 9.19
CA ALA A 100 -10.31 -6.29 8.09
C ALA A 100 -9.61 -7.58 7.69
N VAL A 101 -9.47 -7.80 6.39
CA VAL A 101 -8.62 -8.83 5.79
C VAL A 101 -7.33 -8.18 5.33
N ALA A 102 -6.19 -8.71 5.76
CA ALA A 102 -4.88 -8.18 5.45
C ALA A 102 -4.26 -8.90 4.25
N PHE A 103 -3.73 -8.14 3.30
CA PHE A 103 -2.91 -8.60 2.19
C PHE A 103 -1.53 -7.96 2.31
N LYS A 104 -0.47 -8.75 2.23
CA LYS A 104 0.91 -8.27 2.33
C LYS A 104 1.45 -7.89 0.96
N LEU A 105 2.20 -6.78 0.87
CA LEU A 105 2.93 -6.42 -0.34
C LEU A 105 3.98 -7.49 -0.65
N THR A 106 3.89 -8.12 -1.82
CA THR A 106 4.83 -9.15 -2.30
C THR A 106 5.68 -8.67 -3.46
N THR A 107 5.15 -7.76 -4.27
CA THR A 107 5.89 -7.19 -5.40
C THR A 107 5.63 -5.70 -5.51
N LYS A 108 6.69 -4.93 -5.75
CA LYS A 108 6.61 -3.51 -6.04
C LYS A 108 7.57 -3.10 -7.13
N THR A 109 7.12 -2.18 -7.96
CA THR A 109 7.92 -1.44 -8.93
C THR A 109 7.54 0.05 -8.84
N GLN A 110 8.14 0.90 -9.68
CA GLN A 110 7.71 2.31 -9.77
C GLN A 110 6.26 2.48 -10.22
N LYS A 111 5.68 1.46 -10.88
CA LYS A 111 4.34 1.53 -11.49
C LYS A 111 3.40 0.41 -11.04
N GLN A 112 3.83 -0.50 -10.17
CA GLN A 112 2.99 -1.62 -9.78
C GLN A 112 3.19 -1.98 -8.32
N LEU A 113 2.08 -2.27 -7.66
CA LEU A 113 2.00 -2.84 -6.32
C LEU A 113 1.16 -4.11 -6.38
N VAL A 114 1.66 -5.21 -5.80
CA VAL A 114 0.96 -6.48 -5.69
C VAL A 114 0.86 -6.87 -4.23
N PHE A 115 -0.36 -7.05 -3.75
CA PHE A 115 -0.66 -7.48 -2.40
C PHE A 115 -1.28 -8.87 -2.44
N GLU A 116 -0.85 -9.77 -1.56
CA GLU A 116 -1.32 -11.16 -1.58
C GLU A 116 -1.73 -11.64 -0.19
N ASN A 117 -2.79 -12.45 -0.17
CA ASN A 117 -3.22 -13.26 0.95
C ASN A 117 -3.65 -14.64 0.41
N PRO A 118 -2.73 -15.61 0.27
CA PRO A 118 -3.04 -16.94 -0.27
C PRO A 118 -4.06 -17.74 0.55
N LYS A 119 -4.31 -17.34 1.80
CA LYS A 119 -5.26 -18.01 2.72
C LYS A 119 -6.68 -17.45 2.64
N HIS A 120 -6.86 -16.32 1.93
CA HIS A 120 -8.19 -15.73 1.72
C HIS A 120 -8.98 -16.59 0.71
N ASP A 121 -10.29 -16.60 0.81
CA ASP A 121 -11.18 -17.31 -0.12
C ASP A 121 -11.13 -16.71 -1.53
N TYR A 122 -11.53 -15.47 -1.72
CA TYR A 122 -11.39 -14.67 -2.95
C TYR A 122 -11.61 -13.19 -2.64
N PRO A 123 -10.76 -12.31 -3.22
CA PRO A 123 -9.54 -12.57 -3.98
C PRO A 123 -8.36 -12.98 -3.09
N GLN A 124 -7.35 -13.68 -3.63
CA GLN A 124 -6.07 -13.91 -2.97
C GLN A 124 -5.00 -12.89 -3.35
N LYS A 125 -5.24 -12.12 -4.40
CA LYS A 125 -4.28 -11.13 -4.94
C LYS A 125 -5.01 -9.85 -5.35
N ILE A 126 -4.42 -8.72 -4.96
CA ILE A 126 -4.83 -7.37 -5.35
C ILE A 126 -3.64 -6.70 -6.05
N THR A 127 -3.85 -6.13 -7.21
CA THR A 127 -2.80 -5.49 -8.00
C THR A 127 -3.24 -4.10 -8.43
N TYR A 128 -2.39 -3.11 -8.19
CA TYR A 128 -2.52 -1.78 -8.77
C TYR A 128 -1.39 -1.55 -9.77
N THR A 129 -1.73 -1.11 -10.97
CA THR A 129 -0.76 -0.79 -12.02
C THR A 129 -0.99 0.62 -12.54
N LEU A 130 -0.03 1.51 -12.32
CA LEU A 130 -0.03 2.87 -12.87
C LEU A 130 0.29 2.82 -14.36
N ILE A 131 -0.64 3.23 -15.20
CA ILE A 131 -0.45 3.32 -16.66
C ILE A 131 0.25 4.63 -17.00
N ASN A 132 -0.28 5.75 -16.47
CA ASN A 132 0.31 7.10 -16.55
C ASN A 132 -0.19 7.92 -15.34
N LYS A 133 0.19 9.20 -15.27
CA LYS A 133 -0.15 10.08 -14.12
C LYS A 133 -1.66 10.19 -13.84
N ASP A 134 -2.51 9.94 -14.85
CA ASP A 134 -3.96 10.13 -14.76
C ASP A 134 -4.76 8.83 -15.03
N SER A 135 -4.08 7.68 -15.11
CA SER A 135 -4.77 6.39 -15.27
C SER A 135 -4.04 5.24 -14.60
N LEU A 136 -4.80 4.35 -14.00
CA LEU A 136 -4.34 3.11 -13.40
C LEU A 136 -5.28 1.95 -13.75
N VAL A 137 -4.81 0.73 -13.51
CA VAL A 137 -5.63 -0.48 -13.50
C VAL A 137 -5.53 -1.09 -12.11
N ALA A 138 -6.67 -1.21 -11.43
CA ALA A 138 -6.83 -2.07 -10.29
C ALA A 138 -7.28 -3.46 -10.77
N ALA A 139 -6.76 -4.52 -10.15
CA ALA A 139 -7.15 -5.89 -10.48
C ALA A 139 -7.21 -6.74 -9.23
N ILE A 140 -8.20 -7.62 -9.17
CA ILE A 140 -8.29 -8.68 -8.17
C ILE A 140 -8.21 -10.02 -8.88
N SER A 141 -7.61 -11.02 -8.23
CA SER A 141 -7.51 -12.36 -8.81
C SER A 141 -7.31 -13.44 -7.75
N GLY A 142 -7.52 -14.68 -8.16
CA GLY A 142 -7.35 -15.84 -7.31
C GLY A 142 -8.09 -17.06 -7.85
N VAL A 143 -8.40 -17.98 -6.94
CA VAL A 143 -9.24 -19.17 -7.21
C VAL A 143 -10.59 -18.94 -6.57
N GLN A 144 -11.66 -18.97 -7.35
CA GLN A 144 -13.03 -18.85 -6.92
C GLN A 144 -13.81 -20.11 -7.36
N LEU A 145 -14.45 -20.79 -6.42
CA LEU A 145 -15.16 -22.05 -6.68
C LEU A 145 -14.30 -23.09 -7.43
N GLY A 146 -13.02 -23.20 -7.07
CA GLY A 146 -12.08 -24.14 -7.66
C GLY A 146 -11.54 -23.77 -9.04
N LYS A 147 -11.85 -22.57 -9.56
CA LYS A 147 -11.41 -22.10 -10.89
C LYS A 147 -10.62 -20.79 -10.77
N PRO A 148 -9.59 -20.57 -11.60
CA PRO A 148 -8.95 -19.26 -11.69
C PRO A 148 -9.97 -18.19 -12.09
N SER A 149 -9.94 -17.05 -11.38
CA SER A 149 -10.79 -15.91 -11.64
C SER A 149 -9.97 -14.62 -11.55
N SER A 150 -10.33 -13.62 -12.35
CA SER A 150 -9.74 -12.29 -12.26
C SER A 150 -10.68 -11.23 -12.81
N GLU A 151 -10.65 -10.06 -12.17
CA GLU A 151 -11.40 -8.88 -12.57
C GLU A 151 -10.44 -7.71 -12.68
N LYS A 152 -10.68 -6.79 -13.63
CA LYS A 152 -9.82 -5.63 -13.89
C LYS A 152 -10.68 -4.39 -14.05
N PHE A 153 -10.24 -3.32 -13.40
CA PHE A 153 -10.92 -2.04 -13.36
C PHE A 153 -9.96 -0.95 -13.83
N GLY A 154 -10.12 -0.49 -15.07
CA GLY A 154 -9.36 0.64 -15.61
C GLY A 154 -9.95 1.94 -15.10
N MET A 155 -9.17 2.72 -14.33
CA MET A 155 -9.65 3.93 -13.66
C MET A 155 -8.92 5.17 -14.16
N LYS A 156 -9.63 6.29 -14.17
CA LYS A 156 -9.10 7.63 -14.43
C LYS A 156 -9.03 8.44 -13.16
N LYS A 157 -8.00 9.27 -13.05
CA LYS A 157 -7.91 10.23 -11.96
C LYS A 157 -8.91 11.34 -12.19
N ASP A 158 -9.75 11.62 -11.17
CA ASP A 158 -10.67 12.73 -11.25
C ASP A 158 -9.88 14.03 -11.31
N SER A 159 -10.20 14.88 -12.28
CA SER A 159 -9.65 16.22 -12.29
C SER A 159 -10.22 17.00 -11.10
N ILE A 160 -9.34 17.59 -10.29
CA ILE A 160 -9.78 18.54 -9.27
C ILE A 160 -10.42 19.69 -10.06
N ALA A 161 -11.75 19.81 -9.97
CA ALA A 161 -12.41 21.00 -10.47
C ALA A 161 -11.79 22.21 -9.75
N LYS A 162 -11.15 23.11 -10.55
CA LYS A 162 -10.60 24.37 -10.05
C LYS A 162 -11.71 25.29 -9.69
#